data_a7026b25a72c61acdd9ccf1546398e9b
#
_entry.id   a7026b25a72c61acdd9ccf1546398e9b
#
_cell.length_a   1.000
_cell.length_b   1.000
_cell.length_c   1.000
_cell.angle_alpha   90.00
_cell.angle_beta   90.00
_cell.angle_gamma   90.00
#
_symmetry.space_group_name_H-M   'P 1'
#
loop_
_entity.id
_entity.type
_entity.pdbx_description
1 polymer ?
#
loop_
_entity_poly.entity_id
_entity_poly.type
_entity_poly.pdbx_seq_one_letter_code
_entity_poly.pdbx_strand_id
1 'polypeptide(L)'
;MTTQKLPKVFIVGESGTTGLRLHDRLISRSDIELLSLPDEKRKDIPTIVEYAKNADLMFLCLPDDASREIVKATEGTGIRILDTSTAHRTKEDWVYGFPELSSEQYKAISQAQKVAVPGCHASGAISILYPLVHAGILPINYPLHIVSLTGYSGGGKKMIKEYEEEKTLPLASPRQYGLSQKHKHLPEIMKVCKLCETPLFSPIVADYYAGMEVTVGFHTGFLQLPCGLPGDITLEDFHAIFEKQYKDSKFIKVSPLSTEETNALFLAANQNAGKDSMTLYITGNDERIEVVSMFDNLGKGASGAAIECMNIMLGLPPETGLVVD
;
A
#
# COMPACT_ATOMS: atom_id res chain seq x y z
N MET A 1 28.62 -17.43 22.67
CA MET A 1 27.53 -16.64 22.08
C MET A 1 27.84 -16.54 20.60
N THR A 2 27.15 -17.28 19.75
CA THR A 2 27.26 -17.14 18.29
C THR A 2 26.70 -15.76 17.93
N THR A 3 27.56 -14.85 17.52
CA THR A 3 27.15 -13.58 16.94
C THR A 3 26.30 -13.89 15.71
N GLN A 4 24.98 -13.78 15.84
CA GLN A 4 24.06 -13.95 14.71
C GLN A 4 24.41 -12.86 13.71
N LYS A 5 24.78 -13.25 12.49
CA LYS A 5 25.12 -12.32 11.41
C LYS A 5 23.86 -11.52 11.07
N LEU A 6 23.94 -10.20 11.13
CA LEU A 6 22.84 -9.33 10.77
C LEU A 6 22.50 -9.47 9.28
N PRO A 7 21.21 -9.52 8.91
CA PRO A 7 20.82 -9.49 7.51
C PRO A 7 21.22 -8.16 6.86
N LYS A 8 21.77 -8.27 5.65
CA LYS A 8 22.25 -7.13 4.87
C LYS A 8 21.15 -6.64 3.92
N VAL A 9 20.77 -5.40 4.07
CA VAL A 9 19.74 -4.73 3.26
C VAL A 9 20.38 -3.69 2.37
N PHE A 10 20.00 -3.66 1.09
CA PHE A 10 20.54 -2.77 0.09
C PHE A 10 19.43 -1.95 -0.57
N ILE A 11 19.59 -0.63 -0.72
CA ILE A 11 18.61 0.24 -1.36
C ILE A 11 19.18 0.78 -2.68
N VAL A 12 18.49 0.50 -3.79
CA VAL A 12 18.78 1.12 -5.09
C VAL A 12 17.75 2.22 -5.34
N GLY A 13 18.23 3.46 -5.55
CA GLY A 13 17.38 4.63 -5.73
C GLY A 13 17.10 5.43 -4.46
N GLU A 14 18.03 5.47 -3.52
CA GLU A 14 17.94 6.21 -2.24
C GLU A 14 17.59 7.70 -2.40
N SER A 15 17.97 8.33 -3.54
CA SER A 15 17.70 9.75 -3.77
C SER A 15 16.24 10.08 -4.11
N GLY A 16 15.38 9.08 -4.38
CA GLY A 16 13.94 9.25 -4.60
C GLY A 16 13.19 9.50 -3.28
N THR A 17 11.92 9.96 -3.34
CA THR A 17 11.12 10.22 -2.12
C THR A 17 10.94 8.95 -1.27
N THR A 18 10.59 7.83 -1.88
CA THR A 18 10.44 6.54 -1.18
C THR A 18 11.78 6.00 -0.71
N GLY A 19 12.82 6.07 -1.55
CA GLY A 19 14.15 5.58 -1.21
C GLY A 19 14.79 6.35 -0.06
N LEU A 20 14.72 7.68 -0.06
CA LEU A 20 15.21 8.51 1.05
C LEU A 20 14.48 8.16 2.36
N ARG A 21 13.17 8.02 2.31
CA ARG A 21 12.39 7.69 3.49
C ARG A 21 12.68 6.29 4.02
N LEU A 22 12.92 5.30 3.14
CA LEU A 22 13.38 3.98 3.54
C LEU A 22 14.77 4.07 4.19
N HIS A 23 15.71 4.77 3.57
CA HIS A 23 17.05 4.97 4.11
C HIS A 23 16.99 5.57 5.52
N ASP A 24 16.28 6.69 5.71
CA ASP A 24 16.17 7.37 7.02
C ASP A 24 15.59 6.47 8.12
N ARG A 25 14.66 5.60 7.76
CA ARG A 25 14.04 4.65 8.69
C ARG A 25 14.90 3.43 8.99
N LEU A 26 15.73 3.00 8.05
CA LEU A 26 16.53 1.78 8.21
C LEU A 26 17.92 2.06 8.77
N ILE A 27 18.48 3.26 8.60
CA ILE A 27 19.84 3.59 9.06
C ILE A 27 20.01 3.51 10.59
N SER A 28 18.95 3.75 11.34
CA SER A 28 18.97 3.68 12.82
C SER A 28 18.68 2.28 13.38
N ARG A 29 18.39 1.29 12.55
CA ARG A 29 18.08 -0.08 12.98
C ARG A 29 19.35 -0.84 13.34
N SER A 30 19.34 -1.50 14.50
CA SER A 30 20.47 -2.30 15.01
C SER A 30 20.35 -3.80 14.65
N ASP A 31 19.24 -4.23 14.08
CA ASP A 31 18.93 -5.63 13.73
C ASP A 31 19.21 -5.97 12.26
N ILE A 32 19.63 -4.99 11.47
CA ILE A 32 20.05 -5.12 10.06
C ILE A 32 21.36 -4.38 9.81
N GLU A 33 22.06 -4.72 8.73
CA GLU A 33 23.18 -3.96 8.17
C GLU A 33 22.71 -3.30 6.87
N LEU A 34 22.65 -1.95 6.86
CA LEU A 34 22.28 -1.21 5.65
C LEU A 34 23.50 -0.98 4.77
N LEU A 35 23.43 -1.43 3.52
CA LEU A 35 24.48 -1.21 2.51
C LEU A 35 24.13 0.01 1.66
N SER A 36 25.07 0.96 1.55
CA SER A 36 24.90 2.17 0.74
C SER A 36 25.97 2.26 -0.35
N LEU A 37 25.55 2.68 -1.55
CA LEU A 37 26.45 2.93 -2.67
C LEU A 37 27.11 4.31 -2.53
N PRO A 38 28.38 4.45 -2.96
CA PRO A 38 28.96 5.78 -3.21
C PRO A 38 28.11 6.56 -4.21
N ASP A 39 27.98 7.87 -4.00
CA ASP A 39 27.11 8.72 -4.81
C ASP A 39 27.38 8.63 -6.32
N GLU A 40 28.66 8.58 -6.70
CA GLU A 40 29.12 8.47 -8.08
C GLU A 40 28.81 7.11 -8.72
N LYS A 41 28.51 6.08 -7.90
CA LYS A 41 28.21 4.70 -8.34
C LYS A 41 26.73 4.34 -8.34
N ARG A 42 25.85 5.25 -7.94
CA ARG A 42 24.39 5.00 -7.78
C ARG A 42 23.70 4.49 -9.04
N LYS A 43 24.28 4.73 -10.23
CA LYS A 43 23.74 4.28 -11.54
C LYS A 43 24.64 3.25 -12.22
N ASP A 44 25.74 2.84 -11.60
CA ASP A 44 26.68 1.89 -12.16
C ASP A 44 26.18 0.46 -11.94
N ILE A 45 25.59 -0.14 -12.99
CA ILE A 45 24.97 -1.46 -12.92
C ILE A 45 25.94 -2.54 -12.43
N PRO A 46 27.21 -2.63 -12.91
CA PRO A 46 28.15 -3.59 -12.36
C PRO A 46 28.35 -3.49 -10.85
N THR A 47 28.48 -2.27 -10.32
CA THR A 47 28.59 -2.04 -8.88
C THR A 47 27.31 -2.43 -8.14
N ILE A 48 26.13 -2.11 -8.69
CA ILE A 48 24.84 -2.53 -8.11
C ILE A 48 24.76 -4.06 -8.01
N VAL A 49 25.16 -4.78 -9.05
CA VAL A 49 25.19 -6.25 -9.07
C VAL A 49 26.17 -6.82 -8.06
N GLU A 50 27.33 -6.18 -7.87
CA GLU A 50 28.31 -6.58 -6.85
C GLU A 50 27.72 -6.45 -5.42
N TYR A 51 27.06 -5.32 -5.13
CA TYR A 51 26.40 -5.12 -3.85
C TYR A 51 25.24 -6.10 -3.66
N ALA A 52 24.45 -6.36 -4.68
CA ALA A 52 23.34 -7.32 -4.64
C ALA A 52 23.84 -8.74 -4.30
N LYS A 53 25.02 -9.17 -4.77
CA LYS A 53 25.62 -10.47 -4.42
C LYS A 53 26.01 -10.56 -2.93
N ASN A 54 26.22 -9.42 -2.28
CA ASN A 54 26.64 -9.32 -0.89
C ASN A 54 25.48 -8.99 0.08
N ALA A 55 24.28 -8.75 -0.43
CA ALA A 55 23.09 -8.43 0.34
C ALA A 55 22.16 -9.66 0.46
N ASP A 56 21.32 -9.67 1.49
CA ASP A 56 20.27 -10.66 1.69
C ASP A 56 18.93 -10.19 1.08
N LEU A 57 18.73 -8.87 1.02
CA LEU A 57 17.54 -8.25 0.45
C LEU A 57 17.86 -6.91 -0.21
N MET A 58 17.26 -6.63 -1.36
CA MET A 58 17.41 -5.38 -2.10
C MET A 58 16.06 -4.69 -2.31
N PHE A 59 15.99 -3.39 -1.97
CA PHE A 59 14.90 -2.53 -2.37
C PHE A 59 15.19 -1.86 -3.71
N LEU A 60 14.16 -1.80 -4.57
CA LEU A 60 14.15 -0.99 -5.79
C LEU A 60 13.20 0.19 -5.61
N CYS A 61 13.77 1.41 -5.55
CA CYS A 61 13.03 2.67 -5.44
C CYS A 61 13.27 3.50 -6.70
N LEU A 62 13.00 2.90 -7.86
CA LEU A 62 13.35 3.37 -9.18
C LEU A 62 12.10 3.58 -10.06
N PRO A 63 12.21 4.37 -11.16
CA PRO A 63 11.22 4.32 -12.23
C PRO A 63 11.14 2.91 -12.85
N ASP A 64 9.98 2.59 -13.43
CA ASP A 64 9.65 1.25 -13.92
C ASP A 64 10.71 0.62 -14.85
N ASP A 65 11.23 1.40 -15.81
CA ASP A 65 12.22 0.88 -16.77
C ASP A 65 13.55 0.57 -16.09
N ALA A 66 14.01 1.46 -15.20
CA ALA A 66 15.23 1.22 -14.43
C ALA A 66 15.07 0.04 -13.47
N SER A 67 13.88 -0.13 -12.86
CA SER A 67 13.58 -1.28 -12.01
C SER A 67 13.69 -2.59 -12.81
N ARG A 68 13.07 -2.65 -14.00
CA ARG A 68 13.18 -3.81 -14.91
C ARG A 68 14.63 -4.13 -15.29
N GLU A 69 15.42 -3.10 -15.57
CA GLU A 69 16.84 -3.24 -15.94
C GLU A 69 17.66 -3.85 -14.79
N ILE A 70 17.50 -3.35 -13.56
CA ILE A 70 18.21 -3.88 -12.39
C ILE A 70 17.77 -5.31 -12.06
N VAL A 71 16.47 -5.61 -12.12
CA VAL A 71 15.97 -6.99 -11.94
C VAL A 71 16.66 -7.95 -12.91
N LYS A 72 16.72 -7.59 -14.19
CA LYS A 72 17.40 -8.39 -15.21
C LYS A 72 18.91 -8.53 -14.93
N ALA A 73 19.57 -7.44 -14.57
CA ALA A 73 21.01 -7.45 -14.28
C ALA A 73 21.39 -8.29 -13.06
N THR A 74 20.47 -8.43 -12.09
CA THR A 74 20.70 -9.21 -10.87
C THR A 74 20.20 -10.65 -10.93
N GLU A 75 19.71 -11.10 -12.10
CA GLU A 75 19.36 -12.52 -12.31
C GLU A 75 20.54 -13.44 -11.99
N GLY A 76 20.24 -14.55 -11.29
CA GLY A 76 21.25 -15.53 -10.89
C GLY A 76 22.11 -15.16 -9.67
N THR A 77 21.94 -13.96 -9.09
CA THR A 77 22.65 -13.57 -7.86
C THR A 77 22.06 -14.21 -6.59
N GLY A 78 20.80 -14.64 -6.65
CA GLY A 78 20.05 -15.16 -5.48
C GLY A 78 19.49 -14.08 -4.56
N ILE A 79 19.72 -12.79 -4.85
CA ILE A 79 19.20 -11.67 -4.06
C ILE A 79 17.67 -11.67 -4.01
N ARG A 80 17.10 -11.43 -2.83
CA ARG A 80 15.65 -11.21 -2.66
C ARG A 80 15.32 -9.74 -2.93
N ILE A 81 14.23 -9.48 -3.66
CA ILE A 81 13.90 -8.15 -4.17
C ILE A 81 12.55 -7.67 -3.67
N LEU A 82 12.53 -6.43 -3.18
CA LEU A 82 11.32 -5.63 -2.92
C LEU A 82 11.27 -4.46 -3.90
N ASP A 83 10.32 -4.47 -4.82
CA ASP A 83 10.16 -3.39 -5.81
C ASP A 83 9.00 -2.47 -5.45
N THR A 84 9.28 -1.18 -5.27
CA THR A 84 8.27 -0.16 -4.98
C THR A 84 7.67 0.48 -6.24
N SER A 85 8.21 0.17 -7.42
CA SER A 85 7.70 0.67 -8.70
C SER A 85 6.39 -0.01 -9.12
N THR A 86 5.78 0.45 -10.20
CA THR A 86 4.61 -0.21 -10.78
C THR A 86 4.96 -1.35 -11.75
N ALA A 87 6.26 -1.52 -12.07
CA ALA A 87 6.75 -2.41 -13.09
C ALA A 87 6.33 -3.89 -12.93
N HIS A 88 6.19 -4.33 -11.68
CA HIS A 88 6.06 -5.74 -11.36
C HIS A 88 4.80 -6.12 -10.58
N ARG A 89 3.95 -5.17 -10.20
CA ARG A 89 2.75 -5.40 -9.37
C ARG A 89 1.72 -6.36 -9.97
N THR A 90 1.72 -6.48 -11.30
CA THR A 90 0.80 -7.36 -12.03
C THR A 90 1.49 -8.54 -12.70
N LYS A 91 2.77 -8.78 -12.41
CA LYS A 91 3.52 -9.92 -12.94
C LYS A 91 3.23 -11.19 -12.15
N GLU A 92 3.16 -12.36 -12.84
CA GLU A 92 2.83 -13.64 -12.20
C GLU A 92 3.98 -14.21 -11.37
N ASP A 93 5.22 -13.88 -11.72
CA ASP A 93 6.43 -14.31 -11.01
C ASP A 93 6.81 -13.39 -9.83
N TRP A 94 5.90 -12.46 -9.45
CA TRP A 94 6.06 -11.57 -8.32
C TRP A 94 4.92 -11.76 -7.31
N VAL A 95 5.27 -11.86 -6.03
CA VAL A 95 4.28 -11.87 -4.95
C VAL A 95 3.86 -10.42 -4.66
N TYR A 96 2.56 -10.18 -4.56
CA TYR A 96 2.04 -8.86 -4.21
C TYR A 96 2.22 -8.59 -2.71
N GLY A 97 2.84 -7.48 -2.35
CA GLY A 97 3.28 -7.15 -1.00
C GLY A 97 2.18 -6.60 -0.07
N PHE A 98 1.07 -7.33 0.08
CA PHE A 98 -0.02 -6.97 0.98
C PHE A 98 -0.35 -8.17 1.90
N PRO A 99 0.35 -8.30 3.06
CA PRO A 99 0.29 -9.48 3.91
C PRO A 99 -1.11 -9.78 4.45
N GLU A 100 -1.93 -8.75 4.70
CA GLU A 100 -3.24 -8.87 5.33
C GLU A 100 -4.34 -9.41 4.41
N LEU A 101 -4.02 -9.72 3.14
CA LEU A 101 -4.98 -10.37 2.26
C LEU A 101 -5.35 -11.77 2.76
N SER A 102 -4.37 -12.55 3.21
CA SER A 102 -4.61 -13.88 3.83
C SER A 102 -3.36 -14.44 4.49
N SER A 103 -3.52 -15.50 5.28
CA SER A 103 -2.40 -16.27 5.83
C SER A 103 -1.50 -16.88 4.74
N GLU A 104 -2.09 -17.30 3.61
CA GLU A 104 -1.36 -17.80 2.44
C GLU A 104 -0.53 -16.69 1.79
N GLN A 105 -1.08 -15.46 1.70
CA GLN A 105 -0.35 -14.31 1.17
C GLN A 105 0.82 -13.93 2.07
N TYR A 106 0.62 -13.90 3.39
CA TYR A 106 1.70 -13.69 4.35
C TYR A 106 2.82 -14.72 4.17
N LYS A 107 2.46 -16.02 4.10
CA LYS A 107 3.40 -17.11 3.87
C LYS A 107 4.10 -16.97 2.51
N ALA A 108 3.38 -16.61 1.47
CA ALA A 108 3.96 -16.38 0.14
C ALA A 108 5.03 -15.26 0.18
N ILE A 109 4.74 -14.14 0.85
CA ILE A 109 5.71 -13.04 1.02
C ILE A 109 6.95 -13.54 1.80
N SER A 110 6.77 -14.29 2.89
CA SER A 110 7.90 -14.78 3.70
C SER A 110 8.87 -15.67 2.91
N GLN A 111 8.38 -16.37 1.88
CA GLN A 111 9.15 -17.30 1.06
C GLN A 111 9.56 -16.73 -0.30
N ALA A 112 9.06 -15.54 -0.65
CA ALA A 112 9.26 -14.96 -1.99
C ALA A 112 10.71 -14.57 -2.25
N GLN A 113 11.14 -14.72 -3.50
CA GLN A 113 12.35 -14.09 -4.03
C GLN A 113 12.08 -12.65 -4.49
N LYS A 114 10.85 -12.36 -4.95
CA LYS A 114 10.46 -11.09 -5.54
C LYS A 114 9.10 -10.67 -5.00
N VAL A 115 9.06 -9.51 -4.39
CA VAL A 115 7.81 -8.91 -3.86
C VAL A 115 7.61 -7.54 -4.47
N ALA A 116 6.42 -7.29 -5.00
CA ALA A 116 6.01 -5.99 -5.52
C ALA A 116 5.18 -5.25 -4.47
N VAL A 117 5.71 -4.14 -3.97
CA VAL A 117 5.05 -3.31 -2.95
C VAL A 117 3.85 -2.58 -3.56
N PRO A 118 2.67 -2.58 -2.91
CA PRO A 118 1.47 -1.90 -3.38
C PRO A 118 1.65 -0.41 -3.65
N GLY A 119 0.83 0.13 -4.56
CA GLY A 119 0.65 1.57 -4.66
C GLY A 119 -0.31 2.10 -3.60
N CYS A 120 -0.10 3.35 -3.14
CA CYS A 120 -0.87 3.89 -2.02
C CYS A 120 -2.39 3.87 -2.24
N HIS A 121 -2.89 4.37 -3.39
CA HIS A 121 -4.33 4.29 -3.69
C HIS A 121 -4.84 2.86 -3.80
N ALA A 122 -4.00 1.96 -4.32
CA ALA A 122 -4.36 0.55 -4.43
C ALA A 122 -4.44 -0.13 -3.06
N SER A 123 -3.54 0.21 -2.13
CA SER A 123 -3.60 -0.31 -0.75
C SER A 123 -4.95 -0.04 -0.11
N GLY A 124 -5.43 1.22 -0.19
CA GLY A 124 -6.75 1.57 0.34
C GLY A 124 -7.91 0.88 -0.39
N ALA A 125 -7.90 0.89 -1.71
CA ALA A 125 -8.97 0.25 -2.49
C ALA A 125 -9.02 -1.27 -2.27
N ILE A 126 -7.87 -1.94 -2.26
CA ILE A 126 -7.76 -3.39 -2.05
C ILE A 126 -8.19 -3.77 -0.64
N SER A 127 -7.85 -2.98 0.39
CA SER A 127 -8.30 -3.23 1.76
C SER A 127 -9.82 -3.20 1.90
N ILE A 128 -10.52 -2.49 1.03
CA ILE A 128 -11.98 -2.43 0.97
C ILE A 128 -12.56 -3.55 0.10
N LEU A 129 -12.06 -3.69 -1.13
CA LEU A 129 -12.68 -4.53 -2.15
C LEU A 129 -12.37 -6.01 -1.98
N TYR A 130 -11.14 -6.35 -1.59
CA TYR A 130 -10.72 -7.74 -1.47
C TYR A 130 -11.58 -8.56 -0.48
N PRO A 131 -11.85 -8.09 0.75
CA PRO A 131 -12.71 -8.81 1.69
C PRO A 131 -14.11 -9.10 1.14
N LEU A 132 -14.72 -8.13 0.47
CA LEU A 132 -16.08 -8.22 -0.05
C LEU A 132 -16.18 -9.17 -1.24
N VAL A 133 -15.21 -9.12 -2.16
CA VAL A 133 -15.15 -10.07 -3.29
C VAL A 133 -14.85 -11.48 -2.79
N HIS A 134 -13.91 -11.61 -1.85
CA HIS A 134 -13.52 -12.91 -1.29
C HIS A 134 -14.64 -13.56 -0.48
N ALA A 135 -15.46 -12.77 0.20
CA ALA A 135 -16.67 -13.24 0.88
C ALA A 135 -17.83 -13.57 -0.08
N GLY A 136 -17.70 -13.28 -1.38
CA GLY A 136 -18.75 -13.48 -2.38
C GLY A 136 -19.90 -12.48 -2.29
N ILE A 137 -19.70 -11.37 -1.59
CA ILE A 137 -20.70 -10.30 -1.38
C ILE A 137 -20.68 -9.32 -2.55
N LEU A 138 -19.50 -8.89 -2.96
CA LEU A 138 -19.32 -7.95 -4.04
C LEU A 138 -19.19 -8.70 -5.38
N PRO A 139 -20.15 -8.53 -6.32
CA PRO A 139 -20.01 -9.07 -7.67
C PRO A 139 -18.78 -8.50 -8.36
N ILE A 140 -18.04 -9.34 -9.08
CA ILE A 140 -16.80 -8.92 -9.76
C ILE A 140 -17.03 -7.90 -10.90
N ASN A 141 -18.27 -7.73 -11.34
CA ASN A 141 -18.74 -6.77 -12.34
C ASN A 141 -19.54 -5.61 -11.75
N TYR A 142 -19.52 -5.44 -10.43
CA TYR A 142 -20.17 -4.29 -9.78
C TYR A 142 -19.59 -2.96 -10.32
N PRO A 143 -20.42 -1.97 -10.67
CA PRO A 143 -19.95 -0.69 -11.20
C PRO A 143 -19.35 0.18 -10.10
N LEU A 144 -18.09 -0.10 -9.77
CA LEU A 144 -17.36 0.57 -8.69
C LEU A 144 -16.95 2.01 -9.05
N HIS A 145 -17.07 2.90 -8.08
CA HIS A 145 -16.44 4.20 -8.08
C HIS A 145 -15.57 4.33 -6.82
N ILE A 146 -14.28 4.59 -7.02
CA ILE A 146 -13.29 4.80 -5.96
C ILE A 146 -12.94 6.29 -5.94
N VAL A 147 -13.22 6.95 -4.83
CA VAL A 147 -12.74 8.31 -4.53
C VAL A 147 -11.52 8.20 -3.63
N SER A 148 -10.47 8.95 -3.90
CA SER A 148 -9.24 8.84 -3.11
C SER A 148 -8.55 10.18 -2.94
N LEU A 149 -8.52 10.67 -1.69
CA LEU A 149 -7.81 11.90 -1.31
C LEU A 149 -6.40 11.53 -0.81
N THR A 150 -5.41 12.32 -1.20
CA THR A 150 -4.02 12.11 -0.77
C THR A 150 -3.30 13.42 -0.53
N GLY A 151 -2.36 13.41 0.41
CA GLY A 151 -1.39 14.49 0.58
C GLY A 151 -0.43 14.61 -0.62
N TYR A 152 0.13 15.82 -0.82
CA TYR A 152 0.97 16.13 -1.97
C TYR A 152 2.32 15.39 -1.98
N SER A 153 2.77 14.85 -0.86
CA SER A 153 4.01 14.06 -0.79
C SER A 153 4.00 12.83 -1.70
N GLY A 154 2.80 12.29 -2.03
CA GLY A 154 2.63 11.17 -2.96
C GLY A 154 3.08 11.47 -4.40
N GLY A 155 3.12 12.74 -4.80
CA GLY A 155 3.61 13.19 -6.11
C GLY A 155 5.13 13.34 -6.21
N GLY A 156 5.88 13.03 -5.14
CA GLY A 156 7.33 13.08 -5.10
C GLY A 156 7.90 14.49 -4.99
N LYS A 157 9.22 14.60 -5.10
CA LYS A 157 9.97 15.85 -4.86
C LYS A 157 9.45 17.06 -5.64
N LYS A 158 9.02 16.85 -6.90
CA LYS A 158 8.51 17.93 -7.74
C LYS A 158 7.23 18.52 -7.16
N MET A 159 6.27 17.69 -6.81
CA MET A 159 4.99 18.14 -6.25
C MET A 159 5.16 18.73 -4.85
N ILE A 160 6.06 18.16 -4.03
CA ILE A 160 6.41 18.74 -2.72
C ILE A 160 6.90 20.16 -2.89
N LYS A 161 7.86 20.40 -3.82
CA LYS A 161 8.37 21.73 -4.11
C LYS A 161 7.28 22.70 -4.57
N GLU A 162 6.39 22.27 -5.48
CA GLU A 162 5.27 23.08 -5.94
C GLU A 162 4.38 23.58 -4.77
N TYR A 163 4.07 22.68 -3.82
CA TYR A 163 3.22 23.04 -2.67
C TYR A 163 3.91 23.85 -1.58
N GLU A 164 5.20 23.66 -1.37
CA GLU A 164 5.94 24.29 -0.28
C GLU A 164 6.60 25.61 -0.71
N GLU A 165 7.11 25.69 -1.94
CA GLU A 165 7.88 26.83 -2.42
C GLU A 165 7.11 27.71 -3.44
N GLU A 166 6.21 27.13 -4.24
CA GLU A 166 5.58 27.79 -5.38
C GLU A 166 4.05 27.88 -5.23
N LYS A 167 3.55 27.91 -3.99
CA LYS A 167 2.13 27.81 -3.67
C LYS A 167 1.28 28.86 -4.38
N THR A 168 0.37 28.38 -5.23
CA THR A 168 -0.61 29.21 -5.96
C THR A 168 -2.01 28.96 -5.45
N LEU A 169 -2.98 29.83 -5.77
CA LEU A 169 -4.37 29.67 -5.36
C LEU A 169 -4.97 28.28 -5.75
N PRO A 170 -4.75 27.72 -6.96
CA PRO A 170 -5.21 26.39 -7.28
C PRO A 170 -4.62 25.27 -6.39
N LEU A 171 -3.40 25.45 -5.87
CA LEU A 171 -2.76 24.48 -4.96
C LEU A 171 -3.39 24.46 -3.58
N ALA A 172 -3.99 25.55 -3.14
CA ALA A 172 -4.73 25.63 -1.87
C ALA A 172 -6.08 24.90 -1.87
N SER A 173 -6.49 24.36 -3.02
CA SER A 173 -7.75 23.61 -3.19
C SER A 173 -7.47 22.14 -3.49
N PRO A 174 -8.32 21.19 -3.07
CA PRO A 174 -8.25 19.82 -3.54
C PRO A 174 -8.35 19.75 -5.07
N ARG A 175 -7.44 19.01 -5.71
CA ARG A 175 -7.36 18.92 -7.17
C ARG A 175 -7.48 17.49 -7.63
N GLN A 176 -8.51 17.17 -8.38
CA GLN A 176 -8.65 15.87 -9.04
C GLN A 176 -7.65 15.75 -10.20
N TYR A 177 -7.01 14.60 -10.31
CA TYR A 177 -6.09 14.26 -11.40
C TYR A 177 -6.45 12.90 -12.01
N GLY A 178 -5.64 12.38 -12.93
CA GLY A 178 -5.94 11.10 -13.57
C GLY A 178 -7.24 11.11 -14.40
N LEU A 179 -7.64 12.27 -14.95
CA LEU A 179 -8.92 12.49 -15.63
C LEU A 179 -9.16 11.60 -16.85
N SER A 180 -8.08 11.03 -17.41
CA SER A 180 -8.17 10.07 -18.52
C SER A 180 -8.63 8.67 -18.10
N GLN A 181 -8.85 8.42 -16.82
CA GLN A 181 -9.19 7.10 -16.25
C GLN A 181 -8.17 5.99 -16.55
N LYS A 182 -6.88 6.38 -16.72
CA LYS A 182 -5.76 5.47 -17.01
C LYS A 182 -4.71 5.52 -15.89
N HIS A 183 -5.16 5.48 -14.63
CA HIS A 183 -4.25 5.54 -13.50
C HIS A 183 -3.48 4.21 -13.34
N LYS A 184 -2.18 4.33 -13.04
CA LYS A 184 -1.26 3.18 -12.92
C LYS A 184 -1.60 2.18 -11.80
N HIS A 185 -2.45 2.54 -10.84
CA HIS A 185 -2.90 1.64 -9.77
C HIS A 185 -4.15 0.82 -10.14
N LEU A 186 -4.86 1.15 -11.21
CA LEU A 186 -6.04 0.38 -11.63
C LEU A 186 -5.72 -1.08 -11.98
N PRO A 187 -4.64 -1.39 -12.74
CA PRO A 187 -4.31 -2.77 -13.07
C PRO A 187 -4.05 -3.66 -11.84
N GLU A 188 -3.38 -3.14 -10.79
CA GLU A 188 -3.13 -3.91 -9.57
C GLU A 188 -4.40 -4.14 -8.76
N ILE A 189 -5.30 -3.15 -8.67
CA ILE A 189 -6.62 -3.31 -8.03
C ILE A 189 -7.43 -4.40 -8.74
N MET A 190 -7.51 -4.32 -10.08
CA MET A 190 -8.19 -5.30 -10.91
C MET A 190 -7.68 -6.72 -10.67
N LYS A 191 -6.37 -6.91 -10.73
CA LYS A 191 -5.73 -8.22 -10.57
C LYS A 191 -5.95 -8.79 -9.17
N VAL A 192 -5.65 -8.02 -8.13
CA VAL A 192 -5.69 -8.50 -6.74
C VAL A 192 -7.12 -8.78 -6.28
N CYS A 193 -8.06 -7.90 -6.63
CA CYS A 193 -9.49 -8.08 -6.29
C CYS A 193 -10.25 -8.96 -7.30
N LYS A 194 -9.59 -9.44 -8.36
CA LYS A 194 -10.22 -10.28 -9.42
C LYS A 194 -11.46 -9.63 -10.04
N LEU A 195 -11.45 -8.31 -10.21
CA LEU A 195 -12.54 -7.58 -10.85
C LEU A 195 -12.52 -7.80 -12.35
N CYS A 196 -13.69 -7.88 -12.99
CA CYS A 196 -13.79 -7.94 -14.45
C CYS A 196 -14.09 -6.58 -15.08
N GLU A 197 -14.59 -5.61 -14.29
CA GLU A 197 -14.81 -4.23 -14.72
C GLU A 197 -13.87 -3.28 -14.03
N THR A 198 -13.25 -2.38 -14.80
CA THR A 198 -12.32 -1.38 -14.25
C THR A 198 -13.12 -0.32 -13.48
N PRO A 199 -12.81 -0.07 -12.19
CA PRO A 199 -13.47 0.95 -11.41
C PRO A 199 -13.34 2.34 -12.01
N LEU A 200 -14.39 3.17 -11.90
CA LEU A 200 -14.25 4.60 -12.04
C LEU A 200 -13.36 5.10 -10.90
N PHE A 201 -12.34 5.92 -11.21
CA PHE A 201 -11.35 6.33 -10.24
C PHE A 201 -11.18 7.85 -10.21
N SER A 202 -11.37 8.44 -9.03
CA SER A 202 -11.29 9.87 -8.79
C SER A 202 -10.20 10.18 -7.76
N PRO A 203 -8.90 10.16 -8.15
CA PRO A 203 -7.82 10.55 -7.25
C PRO A 203 -7.77 12.08 -7.10
N ILE A 204 -7.61 12.55 -5.85
CA ILE A 204 -7.61 13.96 -5.48
C ILE A 204 -6.38 14.22 -4.61
N VAL A 205 -5.54 15.17 -5.01
CA VAL A 205 -4.45 15.68 -4.18
C VAL A 205 -4.93 16.94 -3.45
N ALA A 206 -4.63 17.02 -2.15
CA ALA A 206 -5.03 18.13 -1.30
C ALA A 206 -3.83 18.76 -0.59
N ASP A 207 -4.04 19.96 -0.03
CA ASP A 207 -3.00 20.82 0.55
C ASP A 207 -2.64 20.38 1.97
N TYR A 208 -2.15 19.15 2.11
CA TYR A 208 -1.46 18.63 3.29
C TYR A 208 -0.35 17.67 2.85
N TYR A 209 0.70 17.57 3.67
CA TYR A 209 1.90 16.82 3.30
C TYR A 209 1.64 15.32 3.13
N ALA A 210 1.11 14.66 4.16
CA ALA A 210 0.89 13.22 4.20
C ALA A 210 -0.47 12.88 4.80
N GLY A 211 -0.98 11.73 4.45
CA GLY A 211 -2.29 11.22 4.81
C GLY A 211 -3.08 10.80 3.56
N MET A 212 -3.99 9.88 3.73
CA MET A 212 -4.78 9.32 2.65
C MET A 212 -6.12 8.81 3.14
N GLU A 213 -7.14 9.08 2.34
CA GLU A 213 -8.48 8.56 2.47
C GLU A 213 -8.89 7.91 1.15
N VAL A 214 -9.32 6.67 1.20
CA VAL A 214 -9.90 5.98 0.04
C VAL A 214 -11.30 5.54 0.41
N THR A 215 -12.27 5.98 -0.38
CA THR A 215 -13.69 5.77 -0.12
C THR A 215 -14.34 5.01 -1.27
N VAL A 216 -15.14 4.00 -0.93
CA VAL A 216 -15.97 3.25 -1.88
C VAL A 216 -17.38 3.12 -1.31
N GLY A 217 -18.38 3.57 -2.11
CA GLY A 217 -19.79 3.47 -1.77
C GLY A 217 -20.46 2.26 -2.43
N PHE A 218 -21.41 1.67 -1.72
CA PHE A 218 -22.16 0.50 -2.15
C PHE A 218 -23.67 0.70 -1.94
N HIS A 219 -24.45 0.31 -2.93
CA HIS A 219 -25.88 0.09 -2.77
C HIS A 219 -26.12 -1.39 -2.48
N THR A 220 -26.69 -1.72 -1.32
CA THR A 220 -26.86 -3.10 -0.83
C THR A 220 -27.72 -3.94 -1.78
N GLY A 221 -28.74 -3.35 -2.41
CA GLY A 221 -29.59 -4.03 -3.37
C GLY A 221 -28.89 -4.57 -4.64
N PHE A 222 -27.60 -4.20 -4.87
CA PHE A 222 -26.78 -4.75 -5.96
C PHE A 222 -25.70 -5.70 -5.47
N LEU A 223 -25.68 -5.99 -4.18
CA LEU A 223 -24.76 -6.95 -3.56
C LEU A 223 -25.37 -8.35 -3.56
N GLN A 224 -24.53 -9.35 -3.36
CA GLN A 224 -24.96 -10.75 -3.35
C GLN A 224 -24.81 -11.31 -1.94
N LEU A 225 -25.84 -12.02 -1.47
CA LEU A 225 -25.68 -12.83 -0.29
C LEU A 225 -24.91 -14.11 -0.64
N PRO A 226 -24.04 -14.60 0.25
CA PRO A 226 -23.44 -15.92 0.10
C PRO A 226 -24.53 -16.97 -0.11
N CYS A 227 -24.30 -17.94 -1.01
CA CYS A 227 -25.28 -18.95 -1.40
C CYS A 227 -26.04 -19.52 -0.20
N GLY A 228 -27.36 -19.34 -0.21
CA GLY A 228 -28.28 -19.95 0.75
C GLY A 228 -28.66 -19.11 1.97
N LEU A 229 -28.18 -17.88 2.09
CA LEU A 229 -28.64 -16.97 3.14
C LEU A 229 -29.88 -16.19 2.65
N PRO A 230 -31.00 -16.18 3.42
CA PRO A 230 -32.15 -15.35 3.12
C PRO A 230 -31.96 -13.92 3.66
N GLY A 231 -32.49 -12.93 2.95
CA GLY A 231 -32.54 -11.54 3.42
C GLY A 231 -31.62 -10.59 2.63
N ASP A 232 -31.53 -9.36 3.12
CA ASP A 232 -30.69 -8.31 2.58
C ASP A 232 -29.43 -8.17 3.46
N ILE A 233 -28.33 -7.67 2.87
CA ILE A 233 -27.10 -7.37 3.60
C ILE A 233 -27.31 -6.12 4.43
N THR A 234 -27.05 -6.21 5.72
CA THR A 234 -27.13 -5.09 6.66
C THR A 234 -25.76 -4.41 6.83
N LEU A 235 -25.76 -3.23 7.47
CA LEU A 235 -24.55 -2.52 7.85
C LEU A 235 -23.68 -3.35 8.82
N GLU A 236 -24.32 -4.06 9.77
CA GLU A 236 -23.67 -4.97 10.72
C GLU A 236 -23.01 -6.15 10.02
N ASP A 237 -23.67 -6.75 9.04
CA ASP A 237 -23.11 -7.85 8.23
C ASP A 237 -21.83 -7.38 7.49
N PHE A 238 -21.90 -6.18 6.91
CA PHE A 238 -20.75 -5.57 6.25
C PHE A 238 -19.58 -5.36 7.21
N HIS A 239 -19.85 -4.78 8.38
CA HIS A 239 -18.84 -4.56 9.41
C HIS A 239 -18.20 -5.88 9.87
N ALA A 240 -19.02 -6.92 10.11
CA ALA A 240 -18.56 -8.23 10.54
C ALA A 240 -17.60 -8.90 9.52
N ILE A 241 -17.79 -8.64 8.22
CA ILE A 241 -16.87 -9.14 7.17
C ILE A 241 -15.48 -8.54 7.37
N PHE A 242 -15.40 -7.23 7.57
CA PHE A 242 -14.12 -6.55 7.77
C PHE A 242 -13.47 -6.91 9.10
N GLU A 243 -14.24 -7.00 10.19
CA GLU A 243 -13.73 -7.47 11.48
C GLU A 243 -13.15 -8.88 11.37
N LYS A 244 -13.86 -9.80 10.69
CA LYS A 244 -13.36 -11.16 10.46
C LYS A 244 -12.09 -11.18 9.65
N GLN A 245 -12.00 -10.36 8.59
CA GLN A 245 -10.82 -10.29 7.71
C GLN A 245 -9.59 -9.79 8.45
N TYR A 246 -9.73 -8.75 9.27
CA TYR A 246 -8.60 -8.01 9.84
C TYR A 246 -8.40 -8.22 11.35
N LYS A 247 -9.16 -9.13 12.00
CA LYS A 247 -9.14 -9.37 13.46
C LYS A 247 -7.75 -9.60 14.05
N ASP A 248 -6.87 -10.28 13.29
CA ASP A 248 -5.52 -10.65 13.73
C ASP A 248 -4.45 -9.68 13.19
N SER A 249 -4.85 -8.66 12.44
CA SER A 249 -3.91 -7.68 11.87
C SER A 249 -3.49 -6.65 12.90
N LYS A 250 -2.18 -6.41 12.99
CA LYS A 250 -1.63 -5.27 13.72
C LYS A 250 -1.68 -3.97 12.92
N PHE A 251 -1.80 -4.07 11.58
CA PHE A 251 -1.65 -2.95 10.66
C PHE A 251 -2.96 -2.42 10.11
N ILE A 252 -4.03 -3.21 10.14
CA ILE A 252 -5.36 -2.78 9.71
C ILE A 252 -6.33 -2.97 10.85
N LYS A 253 -6.97 -1.87 11.26
CA LYS A 253 -7.99 -1.83 12.30
C LYS A 253 -9.34 -1.52 11.68
N VAL A 254 -10.38 -2.16 12.16
CA VAL A 254 -11.77 -1.84 11.83
C VAL A 254 -12.31 -1.01 12.97
N SER A 255 -12.80 0.20 12.66
CA SER A 255 -13.45 1.05 13.64
C SER A 255 -14.80 0.42 14.07
N PRO A 256 -15.21 0.48 15.34
CA PRO A 256 -16.54 0.09 15.73
C PRO A 256 -17.60 0.82 14.89
N LEU A 257 -18.75 0.19 14.67
CA LEU A 257 -19.88 0.85 14.02
C LEU A 257 -20.24 2.13 14.77
N SER A 258 -20.48 3.18 13.99
CA SER A 258 -20.78 4.49 14.56
C SER A 258 -22.16 4.48 15.22
N THR A 259 -22.23 4.99 16.44
CA THR A 259 -23.48 5.34 17.11
C THR A 259 -23.97 6.72 16.63
N GLU A 260 -25.17 7.15 17.01
CA GLU A 260 -25.66 8.51 16.69
C GLU A 260 -24.69 9.60 17.17
N GLU A 261 -23.97 9.38 18.26
CA GLU A 261 -22.95 10.29 18.80
C GLU A 261 -21.71 10.38 17.90
N THR A 262 -21.35 9.30 17.22
CA THR A 262 -20.20 9.26 16.29
C THR A 262 -20.55 9.70 14.88
N ASN A 263 -21.81 9.74 14.49
CA ASN A 263 -22.25 10.28 13.19
C ASN A 263 -21.96 11.78 12.99
N ALA A 264 -21.61 12.50 14.06
CA ALA A 264 -21.16 13.89 14.01
C ALA A 264 -19.64 14.03 13.75
N LEU A 265 -18.88 12.94 13.66
CA LEU A 265 -17.44 12.98 13.46
C LEU A 265 -17.09 13.27 12.00
N PHE A 266 -16.08 14.12 11.83
CA PHE A 266 -15.44 14.32 10.54
C PHE A 266 -14.25 13.36 10.42
N LEU A 267 -14.12 12.70 9.27
CA LEU A 267 -12.92 11.96 8.91
C LEU A 267 -11.95 12.91 8.22
N ALA A 268 -10.80 13.13 8.83
CA ALA A 268 -9.77 13.99 8.25
C ALA A 268 -8.72 13.10 7.55
N ALA A 269 -8.57 13.24 6.23
CA ALA A 269 -7.70 12.40 5.42
C ALA A 269 -6.23 12.33 5.90
N ASN A 270 -5.79 13.30 6.72
CA ASN A 270 -4.46 13.33 7.31
C ASN A 270 -4.38 12.86 8.77
N GLN A 271 -5.45 12.36 9.36
CA GLN A 271 -5.47 11.96 10.78
C GLN A 271 -4.51 10.80 11.12
N ASN A 272 -4.19 9.96 10.14
CA ASN A 272 -3.24 8.86 10.28
C ASN A 272 -1.84 9.18 9.70
N ALA A 273 -1.55 10.46 9.42
CA ALA A 273 -0.23 10.87 8.97
C ALA A 273 0.86 10.49 9.99
N GLY A 274 1.98 9.93 9.52
CA GLY A 274 3.07 9.45 10.36
C GLY A 274 2.92 8.03 10.88
N LYS A 275 1.76 7.37 10.68
CA LYS A 275 1.51 5.99 11.09
C LYS A 275 1.74 5.00 9.94
N ASP A 276 2.08 3.76 10.30
CA ASP A 276 2.21 2.64 9.37
C ASP A 276 1.02 1.69 9.43
N SER A 277 -0.02 2.08 10.16
CA SER A 277 -1.31 1.39 10.25
C SER A 277 -2.38 2.06 9.38
N MET A 278 -3.48 1.34 9.18
CA MET A 278 -4.66 1.73 8.42
C MET A 278 -5.90 1.51 9.29
N THR A 279 -6.86 2.44 9.23
CA THR A 279 -8.15 2.29 9.91
C THR A 279 -9.26 2.27 8.86
N LEU A 280 -10.14 1.28 8.95
CA LEU A 280 -11.34 1.15 8.12
C LEU A 280 -12.56 1.61 8.91
N TYR A 281 -13.33 2.50 8.31
CA TYR A 281 -14.62 2.95 8.82
C TYR A 281 -15.71 2.44 7.89
N ILE A 282 -16.70 1.78 8.47
CA ILE A 282 -17.90 1.32 7.77
C ILE A 282 -19.04 2.20 8.25
N THR A 283 -19.64 2.94 7.33
CA THR A 283 -20.64 3.99 7.62
C THR A 283 -21.84 3.86 6.69
N GLY A 284 -22.91 4.58 7.00
CA GLY A 284 -24.11 4.59 6.18
C GLY A 284 -25.32 3.94 6.85
N ASN A 285 -26.08 3.19 6.09
CA ASN A 285 -27.27 2.47 6.54
C ASN A 285 -27.46 1.20 5.70
N ASP A 286 -28.51 0.41 5.99
CA ASP A 286 -28.77 -0.87 5.29
C ASP A 286 -29.08 -0.75 3.79
N GLU A 287 -29.29 0.44 3.26
CA GLU A 287 -29.48 0.66 1.83
C GLU A 287 -28.22 1.14 1.11
N ARG A 288 -27.40 1.94 1.81
CA ARG A 288 -26.23 2.63 1.27
C ARG A 288 -25.11 2.58 2.29
N ILE A 289 -24.09 1.82 1.98
CA ILE A 289 -22.91 1.61 2.82
C ILE A 289 -21.71 2.28 2.16
N GLU A 290 -20.93 2.98 2.95
CA GLU A 290 -19.66 3.55 2.53
C GLU A 290 -18.55 2.99 3.40
N VAL A 291 -17.48 2.52 2.75
CA VAL A 291 -16.28 2.06 3.45
C VAL A 291 -15.15 3.03 3.16
N VAL A 292 -14.55 3.54 4.23
CA VAL A 292 -13.47 4.54 4.18
C VAL A 292 -12.21 3.94 4.77
N SER A 293 -11.13 3.90 4.00
CA SER A 293 -9.81 3.47 4.41
C SER A 293 -8.90 4.68 4.66
N MET A 294 -8.44 4.84 5.91
CA MET A 294 -7.64 5.97 6.37
C MET A 294 -6.22 5.52 6.75
N PHE A 295 -5.19 6.11 6.15
CA PHE A 295 -3.79 5.75 6.41
C PHE A 295 -2.82 6.84 5.93
N ASP A 296 -1.53 6.67 6.19
CA ASP A 296 -0.48 7.54 5.61
C ASP A 296 -0.05 7.00 4.23
N ASN A 297 -0.15 7.84 3.20
CA ASN A 297 0.28 7.51 1.83
C ASN A 297 1.78 7.17 1.72
N LEU A 298 2.60 7.61 2.67
CA LEU A 298 4.03 7.32 2.77
C LEU A 298 4.34 6.23 3.82
N GLY A 299 3.42 5.97 4.76
CA GLY A 299 3.47 4.89 5.74
C GLY A 299 2.97 3.56 5.16
N LYS A 300 1.79 3.09 5.60
CA LYS A 300 1.13 1.86 5.06
C LYS A 300 0.89 1.93 3.55
N GLY A 301 0.84 3.14 2.97
CA GLY A 301 0.72 3.34 1.52
C GLY A 301 2.02 3.17 0.71
N ALA A 302 3.21 3.14 1.35
CA ALA A 302 4.49 3.06 0.64
C ALA A 302 5.62 2.46 1.47
N SER A 303 6.45 3.30 2.15
CA SER A 303 7.66 2.84 2.85
C SER A 303 7.35 1.96 4.05
N GLY A 304 6.24 2.18 4.75
CA GLY A 304 5.79 1.33 5.85
C GLY A 304 5.46 -0.09 5.37
N ALA A 305 4.66 -0.21 4.31
CA ALA A 305 4.35 -1.50 3.70
C ALA A 305 5.61 -2.21 3.15
N ALA A 306 6.57 -1.45 2.62
CA ALA A 306 7.83 -2.00 2.15
C ALA A 306 8.68 -2.56 3.29
N ILE A 307 8.77 -1.87 4.44
CA ILE A 307 9.49 -2.33 5.64
C ILE A 307 8.79 -3.53 6.27
N GLU A 308 7.46 -3.53 6.34
CA GLU A 308 6.69 -4.69 6.79
C GLU A 308 7.01 -5.94 5.96
N CYS A 309 6.94 -5.83 4.63
CA CYS A 309 7.33 -6.93 3.74
C CYS A 309 8.80 -7.36 3.93
N MET A 310 9.71 -6.41 4.10
CA MET A 310 11.12 -6.71 4.41
C MET A 310 11.23 -7.52 5.71
N ASN A 311 10.57 -7.08 6.77
CA ASN A 311 10.61 -7.77 8.06
C ASN A 311 10.11 -9.21 7.93
N ILE A 312 8.97 -9.41 7.25
CA ILE A 312 8.41 -10.74 6.97
C ILE A 312 9.38 -11.59 6.15
N MET A 313 9.96 -11.04 5.09
CA MET A 313 10.93 -11.73 4.24
C MET A 313 12.19 -12.14 5.02
N LEU A 314 12.66 -11.33 5.95
CA LEU A 314 13.82 -11.59 6.77
C LEU A 314 13.52 -12.43 8.03
N GLY A 315 12.25 -12.78 8.28
CA GLY A 315 11.83 -13.53 9.48
C GLY A 315 11.87 -12.70 10.76
N LEU A 316 11.83 -11.38 10.64
CA LEU A 316 11.73 -10.43 11.76
C LEU A 316 10.25 -10.19 12.12
N PRO A 317 9.94 -9.73 13.35
CA PRO A 317 8.58 -9.31 13.67
C PRO A 317 8.11 -8.23 12.69
N PRO A 318 6.92 -8.37 12.07
CA PRO A 318 6.46 -7.48 10.99
C PRO A 318 6.48 -6.00 11.35
N GLU A 319 6.18 -5.67 12.62
CA GLU A 319 6.09 -4.31 13.14
C GLU A 319 7.43 -3.66 13.50
N THR A 320 8.56 -4.37 13.39
CA THR A 320 9.86 -3.83 13.78
C THR A 320 10.23 -2.56 13.01
N GLY A 321 10.45 -1.46 13.72
CA GLY A 321 10.77 -0.14 13.14
C GLY A 321 9.59 0.57 12.47
N LEU A 322 8.36 0.13 12.76
CA LEU A 322 7.11 0.71 12.26
C LEU A 322 6.30 1.35 13.39
N VAL A 323 5.58 2.41 13.06
CA VAL A 323 4.65 3.10 13.97
C VAL A 323 3.26 2.48 13.79
N VAL A 324 2.96 1.52 14.63
CA VAL A 324 1.67 0.81 14.66
C VAL A 324 0.96 1.17 15.96
N ASP A 325 -0.33 1.56 15.89
CA ASP A 325 -1.13 1.92 17.09
C ASP A 325 -1.60 0.69 17.88
#